data_b68c847fb2360dedc9e3a8251b58b798
#
_entry.id   b68c847fb2360dedc9e3a8251b58b798
#
_cell.length_a   1.000
_cell.length_b   1.000
_cell.length_c   1.000
_cell.angle_alpha   90.00
_cell.angle_beta   90.00
_cell.angle_gamma   90.00
#
_symmetry.space_group_name_H-M   'P 1'
#
loop_
_entity.id
_entity.type
_entity.pdbx_description
1 polymer ?
#
loop_
_entity_poly.entity_id
_entity_poly.type
_entity_poly.pdbx_seq_one_letter_code
_entity_poly.pdbx_strand_id
1 'polypeptide(L)'
;MIVRNLEDETKTSRHVVSASSESTRLLLAEDRMGFSLNVTVLKPGIEVRMCYQNHLEAVYCVAGRGSIENEASGVVHPIGKGTIYALDLHDGHVLRSETALELVCVFNPALAGTETRDASGGYPLIKNSDH
;
A
#
# COMPACT_ATOMS: atom_id res chain seq x y z
N MET A 1 3.23 -7.49 23.23
CA MET A 1 3.40 -8.21 21.94
C MET A 1 2.08 -8.18 21.20
N ILE A 2 2.11 -7.84 19.91
CA ILE A 2 0.91 -7.79 19.05
C ILE A 2 0.95 -9.02 18.15
N VAL A 3 -0.15 -9.78 18.10
CA VAL A 3 -0.29 -10.93 17.21
C VAL A 3 -1.64 -10.82 16.52
N ARG A 4 -1.63 -10.80 15.19
CA ARG A 4 -2.83 -10.77 14.37
C ARG A 4 -2.71 -11.78 13.23
N ASN A 5 -3.84 -12.25 12.75
CA ASN A 5 -3.91 -13.15 11.60
C ASN A 5 -4.66 -12.46 10.47
N LEU A 6 -4.14 -12.53 9.25
CA LEU A 6 -4.72 -11.88 8.09
C LEU A 6 -6.19 -12.27 7.89
N GLU A 7 -6.49 -13.57 7.92
CA GLU A 7 -7.85 -14.05 7.69
C GLU A 7 -8.82 -13.52 8.74
N ASP A 8 -8.41 -13.49 10.01
CA ASP A 8 -9.24 -12.93 11.08
C ASP A 8 -9.50 -11.44 10.90
N GLU A 9 -8.48 -10.69 10.49
CA GLU A 9 -8.58 -9.25 10.32
C GLU A 9 -9.40 -8.86 9.09
N THR A 10 -9.59 -9.74 8.11
CA THR A 10 -10.51 -9.48 6.99
C THR A 10 -11.96 -9.35 7.45
N LYS A 11 -12.28 -9.79 8.65
CA LYS A 11 -13.65 -9.74 9.23
C LYS A 11 -13.85 -8.52 10.13
N THR A 12 -12.88 -7.62 10.19
CA THR A 12 -12.90 -6.43 11.05
C THR A 12 -12.89 -5.15 10.22
N SER A 13 -12.99 -4.00 10.90
CA SER A 13 -12.86 -2.68 10.27
C SER A 13 -11.46 -2.42 9.68
N ARG A 14 -10.48 -3.27 9.97
CA ARG A 14 -9.15 -3.20 9.38
C ARG A 14 -9.14 -3.64 7.92
N HIS A 15 -10.18 -4.31 7.46
CA HIS A 15 -10.36 -4.72 6.07
C HIS A 15 -11.16 -3.65 5.31
N VAL A 16 -10.56 -3.10 4.24
CA VAL A 16 -11.17 -2.04 3.44
C VAL A 16 -11.23 -2.49 1.99
N VAL A 17 -12.43 -2.46 1.43
CA VAL A 17 -12.70 -2.87 0.04
C VAL A 17 -12.94 -1.63 -0.79
N SER A 18 -12.31 -1.56 -1.96
CA SER A 18 -12.57 -0.55 -2.98
C SER A 18 -12.94 -1.23 -4.30
N ALA A 19 -13.20 -0.43 -5.34
CA ALA A 19 -13.50 -0.97 -6.67
C ALA A 19 -12.32 -1.76 -7.26
N SER A 20 -11.08 -1.40 -6.93
CA SER A 20 -9.86 -1.95 -7.52
C SER A 20 -9.12 -2.94 -6.63
N SER A 21 -9.34 -2.88 -5.31
CA SER A 21 -8.52 -3.66 -4.37
C SER A 21 -9.21 -3.93 -3.04
N GLU A 22 -8.63 -4.86 -2.31
CA GLU A 22 -8.93 -5.10 -0.89
C GLU A 22 -7.65 -4.89 -0.10
N SER A 23 -7.73 -4.16 1.01
CA SER A 23 -6.59 -3.87 1.88
C SER A 23 -6.93 -4.25 3.32
N THR A 24 -6.10 -5.09 3.92
CA THR A 24 -6.24 -5.47 5.33
C THR A 24 -5.08 -4.87 6.10
N ARG A 25 -5.39 -3.98 7.07
CA ARG A 25 -4.41 -3.24 7.85
C ARG A 25 -4.03 -4.06 9.09
N LEU A 26 -2.83 -4.65 9.06
CA LEU A 26 -2.33 -5.47 10.17
C LEU A 26 -1.67 -4.63 11.26
N LEU A 27 -1.01 -3.52 10.87
CA LEU A 27 -0.43 -2.55 11.81
C LEU A 27 -0.79 -1.15 11.35
N LEU A 28 -1.24 -0.33 12.29
CA LEU A 28 -1.57 1.07 12.09
C LEU A 28 -0.82 1.96 13.07
N ALA A 29 -0.93 3.27 12.94
CA ALA A 29 -0.25 4.23 13.81
C ALA A 29 -0.55 3.99 15.29
N GLU A 30 -1.75 3.60 15.64
CA GLU A 30 -2.16 3.31 17.02
C GLU A 30 -1.38 2.17 17.67
N ASP A 31 -0.78 1.29 16.87
CA ASP A 31 0.03 0.17 17.34
C ASP A 31 1.45 0.60 17.74
N ARG A 32 1.84 1.83 17.42
CA ARG A 32 3.09 2.48 17.84
C ARG A 32 4.37 1.75 17.45
N MET A 33 4.38 1.16 16.27
CA MET A 33 5.56 0.49 15.72
C MET A 33 6.44 1.44 14.90
N GLY A 34 5.98 2.67 14.64
CA GLY A 34 6.68 3.64 13.80
C GLY A 34 6.42 3.48 12.30
N PHE A 35 5.71 2.45 11.93
CA PHE A 35 5.28 2.20 10.55
C PHE A 35 3.91 1.53 10.58
N SER A 36 3.21 1.56 9.45
CA SER A 36 2.01 0.74 9.24
C SER A 36 2.31 -0.37 8.22
N LEU A 37 1.59 -1.46 8.33
CA LEU A 37 1.71 -2.59 7.41
C LEU A 37 0.34 -3.10 7.04
N ASN A 38 0.08 -3.19 5.73
CA ASN A 38 -1.13 -3.78 5.23
C ASN A 38 -0.84 -4.83 4.15
N VAL A 39 -1.79 -5.71 3.93
CA VAL A 39 -1.79 -6.64 2.81
C VAL A 39 -2.88 -6.17 1.85
N THR A 40 -2.50 -5.90 0.62
CA THR A 40 -3.41 -5.42 -0.42
C THR A 40 -3.48 -6.43 -1.55
N VAL A 41 -4.69 -6.78 -1.95
CA VAL A 41 -4.93 -7.59 -3.14
C VAL A 41 -5.54 -6.71 -4.21
N LEU A 42 -4.81 -6.50 -5.29
CA LEU A 42 -5.26 -5.76 -6.47
C LEU A 42 -5.96 -6.73 -7.42
N LYS A 43 -7.14 -6.35 -7.90
CA LYS A 43 -7.86 -7.18 -8.89
C LYS A 43 -7.07 -7.26 -10.20
N PRO A 44 -7.28 -8.30 -11.03
CA PRO A 44 -6.66 -8.35 -12.37
C PRO A 44 -7.07 -7.18 -13.24
N GLY A 45 -6.17 -6.72 -14.10
CA GLY A 45 -6.46 -5.70 -15.11
C GLY A 45 -6.64 -4.28 -14.58
N ILE A 46 -6.11 -3.99 -13.39
CA ILE A 46 -6.19 -2.66 -12.78
C ILE A 46 -4.98 -1.83 -13.18
N GLU A 47 -5.23 -0.54 -13.39
CA GLU A 47 -4.21 0.48 -13.56
C GLU A 47 -4.51 1.62 -12.59
N VAL A 48 -3.58 1.92 -11.68
CA VAL A 48 -3.74 2.95 -10.65
C VAL A 48 -2.51 3.84 -10.63
N ARG A 49 -2.73 5.16 -10.80
CA ARG A 49 -1.71 6.17 -10.63
C ARG A 49 -1.72 6.67 -9.20
N MET A 50 -0.56 6.69 -8.56
CA MET A 50 -0.41 7.10 -7.18
C MET A 50 0.87 7.93 -6.98
N CYS A 51 0.83 8.81 -5.96
CA CYS A 51 1.99 9.56 -5.52
C CYS A 51 1.83 9.86 -4.03
N TYR A 52 2.74 9.35 -3.22
CA TYR A 52 2.72 9.56 -1.77
C TYR A 52 3.73 10.63 -1.38
N GLN A 53 3.31 11.89 -1.34
CA GLN A 53 4.17 13.02 -0.99
C GLN A 53 4.47 13.10 0.50
N ASN A 54 3.61 12.53 1.33
CA ASN A 54 3.70 12.58 2.79
C ASN A 54 4.23 11.30 3.43
N HIS A 55 4.44 10.26 2.63
CA HIS A 55 4.84 8.93 3.11
C HIS A 55 5.90 8.33 2.22
N LEU A 56 6.78 7.54 2.81
CA LEU A 56 7.57 6.57 2.09
C LEU A 56 6.80 5.24 2.10
N GLU A 57 6.88 4.50 1.02
CA GLU A 57 6.24 3.18 0.94
C GLU A 57 7.23 2.16 0.39
N ALA A 58 7.25 0.99 1.02
CA ALA A 58 7.88 -0.21 0.47
C ALA A 58 6.79 -1.26 0.20
N VAL A 59 6.89 -1.93 -0.92
CA VAL A 59 5.91 -2.93 -1.36
C VAL A 59 6.62 -4.21 -1.75
N TYR A 60 6.24 -5.32 -1.14
CA TYR A 60 6.75 -6.64 -1.45
C TYR A 60 5.65 -7.50 -2.06
N CYS A 61 5.89 -8.02 -3.25
CA CYS A 61 4.92 -8.87 -3.95
C CYS A 61 5.06 -10.32 -3.50
N VAL A 62 3.97 -10.89 -2.99
CA VAL A 62 3.95 -12.30 -2.55
C VAL A 62 3.27 -13.21 -3.56
N ALA A 63 2.43 -12.68 -4.46
CA ALA A 63 1.76 -13.47 -5.49
C ALA A 63 1.28 -12.56 -6.64
N GLY A 64 1.16 -13.13 -7.81
CA GLY A 64 0.64 -12.45 -8.99
C GLY A 64 1.72 -11.83 -9.87
N ARG A 65 1.26 -11.14 -10.93
CA ARG A 65 2.12 -10.45 -11.92
C ARG A 65 1.53 -9.13 -12.30
N GLY A 66 2.42 -8.17 -12.55
CA GLY A 66 2.06 -6.85 -13.01
C GLY A 66 3.29 -6.02 -13.33
N SER A 67 3.17 -4.71 -13.23
CA SER A 67 4.26 -3.77 -13.46
C SER A 67 4.12 -2.53 -12.62
N ILE A 68 5.26 -1.88 -12.37
CA ILE A 68 5.32 -0.55 -11.75
C ILE A 68 6.07 0.38 -12.69
N GLU A 69 5.46 1.51 -13.01
CA GLU A 69 6.08 2.55 -13.83
C GLU A 69 6.49 3.73 -12.98
N ASN A 70 7.74 4.15 -13.11
CA ASN A 70 8.20 5.42 -12.55
C ASN A 70 7.83 6.53 -13.53
N GLU A 71 6.91 7.42 -13.16
CA GLU A 71 6.43 8.45 -14.07
C GLU A 71 7.52 9.46 -14.47
N ALA A 72 8.45 9.78 -13.57
CA ALA A 72 9.50 10.75 -13.87
C ALA A 72 10.47 10.26 -14.94
N SER A 73 10.81 8.97 -14.93
CA SER A 73 11.75 8.37 -15.88
C SER A 73 11.06 7.65 -17.05
N GLY A 74 9.78 7.30 -16.90
CA GLY A 74 9.07 6.46 -17.85
C GLY A 74 9.49 4.99 -17.82
N VAL A 75 10.37 4.59 -16.90
CA VAL A 75 10.85 3.21 -16.82
C VAL A 75 9.76 2.34 -16.19
N VAL A 76 9.49 1.21 -16.84
CA VAL A 76 8.52 0.22 -16.36
C VAL A 76 9.28 -1.01 -15.89
N HIS A 77 9.00 -1.41 -14.64
CA HIS A 77 9.60 -2.59 -14.04
C HIS A 77 8.55 -3.69 -13.88
N PRO A 78 8.85 -4.94 -14.28
CA PRO A 78 7.93 -6.05 -14.02
C PRO A 78 7.87 -6.36 -12.53
N ILE A 79 6.68 -6.75 -12.06
CA ILE A 79 6.45 -7.20 -10.69
C ILE A 79 5.99 -8.65 -10.74
N GLY A 80 6.61 -9.46 -9.92
CA GLY A 80 6.20 -10.84 -9.68
C GLY A 80 6.53 -11.25 -8.26
N LYS A 81 6.24 -12.48 -7.90
CA LYS A 81 6.56 -13.03 -6.59
C LYS A 81 8.04 -12.78 -6.24
N GLY A 82 8.28 -12.16 -5.09
CA GLY A 82 9.63 -11.85 -4.61
C GLY A 82 10.14 -10.47 -5.00
N THR A 83 9.40 -9.70 -5.79
CA THR A 83 9.79 -8.34 -6.15
C THR A 83 9.47 -7.38 -5.01
N ILE A 84 10.44 -6.55 -4.66
CA ILE A 84 10.22 -5.37 -3.81
C ILE A 84 10.43 -4.10 -4.63
N TYR A 85 9.58 -3.10 -4.42
CA TYR A 85 9.88 -1.74 -4.83
C TYR A 85 9.67 -0.79 -3.66
N ALA A 86 10.47 0.26 -3.62
CA ALA A 86 10.42 1.26 -2.55
C ALA A 86 10.34 2.65 -3.17
N LEU A 87 9.35 3.39 -2.74
CA LEU A 87 9.09 4.77 -3.20
C LEU A 87 9.84 5.72 -2.26
N ASP A 88 11.16 5.76 -2.40
CA ASP A 88 12.08 6.44 -1.49
C ASP A 88 12.25 7.93 -1.79
N LEU A 89 11.79 8.38 -2.96
CA LEU A 89 11.87 9.78 -3.39
C LEU A 89 10.48 10.39 -3.62
N HIS A 90 9.46 9.83 -2.98
CA HIS A 90 8.06 10.22 -3.18
C HIS A 90 7.64 10.13 -4.65
N ASP A 91 8.08 9.08 -5.32
CA ASP A 91 7.92 8.89 -6.77
C ASP A 91 6.45 8.79 -7.16
N GLY A 92 6.04 9.60 -8.17
CA GLY A 92 4.80 9.34 -8.88
C GLY A 92 4.92 8.06 -9.68
N HIS A 93 3.94 7.18 -9.58
CA HIS A 93 4.04 5.85 -10.17
C HIS A 93 2.68 5.33 -10.63
N VAL A 94 2.72 4.39 -11.56
CA VAL A 94 1.55 3.68 -12.05
C VAL A 94 1.72 2.21 -11.78
N LEU A 95 0.81 1.64 -11.01
CA LEU A 95 0.77 0.22 -10.70
C LEU A 95 -0.26 -0.45 -11.61
N ARG A 96 0.17 -1.51 -12.30
CA ARG A 96 -0.69 -2.29 -13.18
C ARG A 96 -0.67 -3.75 -12.78
N SER A 97 -1.85 -4.37 -12.72
CA SER A 97 -1.97 -5.79 -12.45
C SER A 97 -2.39 -6.55 -13.71
N GLU A 98 -1.65 -7.58 -14.09
CA GLU A 98 -2.06 -8.53 -15.12
C GLU A 98 -2.95 -9.61 -14.50
N THR A 99 -2.49 -10.22 -13.42
CA THR A 99 -3.25 -11.13 -12.58
C THR A 99 -3.51 -10.44 -11.24
N ALA A 100 -4.31 -11.05 -10.37
CA ALA A 100 -4.45 -10.53 -9.01
C ALA A 100 -3.05 -10.41 -8.38
N LEU A 101 -2.74 -9.22 -7.84
CA LEU A 101 -1.49 -8.95 -7.15
C LEU A 101 -1.73 -8.95 -5.65
N GLU A 102 -0.99 -9.77 -4.92
CA GLU A 102 -0.98 -9.76 -3.46
C GLU A 102 0.30 -9.09 -2.98
N LEU A 103 0.14 -7.98 -2.29
CA LEU A 103 1.21 -7.06 -1.94
C LEU A 103 1.22 -6.81 -0.43
N VAL A 104 2.42 -6.89 0.16
CA VAL A 104 2.65 -6.41 1.53
C VAL A 104 3.19 -4.99 1.42
N CYS A 105 2.46 -4.04 2.03
CA CYS A 105 2.75 -2.61 1.92
C CYS A 105 3.11 -2.05 3.29
N VAL A 106 4.23 -1.33 3.36
CA VAL A 106 4.72 -0.68 4.58
C VAL A 106 4.83 0.82 4.34
N PHE A 107 4.21 1.61 5.22
CA PHE A 107 4.25 3.08 5.16
C PHE A 107 4.99 3.66 6.36
N ASN A 108 5.78 4.68 6.10
CA ASN A 108 6.45 5.51 7.10
C ASN A 108 6.24 7.00 6.72
N PRO A 109 5.66 7.85 7.56
CA PRO A 109 5.06 7.50 8.86
C PRO A 109 3.88 6.54 8.73
N ALA A 110 3.49 5.92 9.83
CA ALA A 110 2.39 4.97 9.87
C ALA A 110 1.08 5.61 9.45
N LEU A 111 0.24 4.88 8.71
CA LEU A 111 -1.13 5.29 8.43
C LEU A 111 -1.99 5.15 9.69
N ALA A 112 -2.93 6.08 9.88
CA ALA A 112 -3.91 6.01 10.95
C ALA A 112 -5.05 5.03 10.63
N GLY A 113 -5.28 4.76 9.35
CA GLY A 113 -6.35 3.89 8.86
C GLY A 113 -7.61 4.63 8.42
N THR A 114 -7.65 5.95 8.63
CA THR A 114 -8.79 6.79 8.26
C THR A 114 -8.51 7.70 7.06
N GLU A 115 -7.28 7.66 6.54
CA GLU A 115 -6.90 8.48 5.40
C GLU A 115 -7.70 8.10 4.15
N THR A 116 -8.09 9.13 3.40
CA THR A 116 -8.62 8.98 2.05
C THR A 116 -7.63 9.55 1.05
N ARG A 117 -7.58 9.00 -0.15
CA ARG A 117 -6.65 9.49 -1.18
C ARG A 117 -6.98 10.91 -1.56
N ASP A 118 -5.94 11.75 -1.69
CA ASP A 118 -6.04 13.13 -2.16
C ASP A 118 -5.96 13.19 -3.70
N ALA A 119 -5.95 14.41 -4.26
CA ALA A 119 -5.93 14.62 -5.70
C ALA A 119 -4.66 14.09 -6.39
N SER A 120 -3.55 13.93 -5.65
CA SER A 120 -2.30 13.36 -6.17
C SER A 120 -2.26 11.84 -6.13
N GLY A 121 -3.29 11.19 -5.57
CA GLY A 121 -3.34 9.74 -5.36
C GLY A 121 -2.61 9.28 -4.12
N GLY A 122 -2.16 10.20 -3.26
CA GLY A 122 -1.51 9.91 -2.00
C GLY A 122 -2.45 10.04 -0.81
N TYR A 123 -1.86 10.07 0.38
CA TYR A 123 -2.58 10.22 1.64
C TYR A 123 -2.15 11.47 2.38
N PRO A 124 -3.08 12.20 3.04
CA PRO A 124 -2.73 13.30 3.92
C PRO A 124 -2.03 12.80 5.18
N LEU A 125 -1.21 13.65 5.80
CA LEU A 125 -0.71 13.39 7.14
C LEU A 125 -1.84 13.65 8.14
N ILE A 126 -2.17 12.63 8.92
CA ILE A 126 -3.10 12.78 10.03
C ILE A 126 -2.27 13.06 11.27
N LYS A 127 -2.38 14.28 11.79
CA LYS A 127 -1.74 14.65 13.05
C LYS A 127 -2.54 14.05 14.19
N ASN A 128 -1.89 13.16 14.91
CA ASN A 128 -2.46 12.62 16.12
C ASN A 128 -1.59 13.12 17.28
N SER A 129 -2.17 13.96 18.14
CA SER A 129 -1.46 14.56 19.26
C SER A 129 -0.96 13.55 20.29
N ASP A 130 -1.44 12.32 20.21
CA ASP A 130 -1.08 11.23 21.13
C ASP A 130 0.09 10.36 20.62
N HIS A 131 0.70 10.78 19.54
CA HIS A 131 1.84 10.05 18.96
C HIS A 131 3.17 10.68 19.25
#